data_6b518da0723433488a7b0ae799662c42
#
_entry.id   6b518da0723433488a7b0ae799662c42
#
_cell.length_a   1.000
_cell.length_b   1.000
_cell.length_c   1.000
_cell.angle_alpha   90.00
_cell.angle_beta   90.00
_cell.angle_gamma   90.00
#
_symmetry.space_group_name_H-M   'P 1'
#
loop_
_entity.id
_entity.type
_entity.pdbx_description
1 polymer ?
#
loop_
_entity_poly.entity_id
_entity_poly.type
_entity_poly.pdbx_seq_one_letter_code
_entity_poly.pdbx_strand_id
1 'polypeptide(L)'
;EAGENQIVYTRLAADLDTPVSLMLKLTGAAENAFVLESVTGGDVRGRYSIIGMKPDLIWRCRGETAALNRAARYDADAFEDMPGDPLDRLRDVIAESRITLPDDLPQAAAGLFGYLGYDMIRLVEHLPHVNPDPLGLPDAVMMRPSVVAVLDGVKGEVTIVSPAWVSEGQTARAAYAQAAE
;
A
#
# COMPACT_ATOMS: atom_id res chain seq x y z
N GLU A 1 21.08 10.13 -7.12
CA GLU A 1 21.84 11.08 -6.27
C GLU A 1 21.18 12.47 -6.16
N ALA A 2 20.05 12.67 -6.88
CA ALA A 2 19.32 13.95 -6.87
C ALA A 2 18.47 14.18 -5.59
N GLY A 3 18.43 13.22 -4.66
CA GLY A 3 17.61 13.32 -3.46
C GLY A 3 16.10 13.19 -3.73
N GLU A 4 15.72 12.53 -4.81
CA GLU A 4 14.32 12.28 -5.18
C GLU A 4 13.95 10.81 -4.91
N ASN A 5 12.66 10.58 -4.60
CA ASN A 5 12.12 9.23 -4.48
C ASN A 5 12.30 8.47 -5.80
N GLN A 6 12.73 7.21 -5.71
CA GLN A 6 13.03 6.37 -6.87
C GLN A 6 12.29 5.04 -6.80
N ILE A 7 12.10 4.41 -7.95
CA ILE A 7 11.57 3.05 -8.03
C ILE A 7 12.69 2.08 -8.39
N VAL A 8 12.86 1.06 -7.56
CA VAL A 8 13.69 -0.11 -7.85
C VAL A 8 12.76 -1.25 -8.26
N TYR A 9 13.02 -1.92 -9.38
CA TYR A 9 12.17 -3.04 -9.78
C TYR A 9 12.93 -4.08 -10.59
N THR A 10 12.40 -5.30 -10.61
CA THR A 10 12.88 -6.41 -11.43
C THR A 10 11.70 -7.20 -11.98
N ARG A 11 11.91 -7.91 -13.09
CA ARG A 11 10.91 -8.78 -13.71
C ARG A 11 11.38 -10.21 -13.72
N LEU A 12 10.46 -11.11 -13.42
CA LEU A 12 10.68 -12.55 -13.36
C LEU A 12 9.57 -13.26 -14.12
N ALA A 13 9.90 -14.40 -14.74
CA ALA A 13 8.88 -15.27 -15.32
C ALA A 13 8.01 -15.86 -14.19
N ALA A 14 6.70 -15.85 -14.38
CA ALA A 14 5.70 -16.31 -13.41
C ALA A 14 4.53 -17.04 -14.10
N ASP A 15 4.80 -17.70 -15.21
CA ASP A 15 3.83 -18.43 -16.05
C ASP A 15 3.25 -19.67 -15.34
N LEU A 16 3.92 -20.16 -14.30
CA LEU A 16 3.44 -21.27 -13.45
C LEU A 16 2.78 -20.79 -12.15
N ASP A 17 2.72 -19.50 -11.91
CA ASP A 17 2.19 -18.94 -10.68
C ASP A 17 0.79 -18.34 -10.85
N THR A 18 -0.03 -18.52 -9.82
CA THR A 18 -1.29 -17.79 -9.67
C THR A 18 -1.11 -16.65 -8.66
N PRO A 19 -1.99 -15.65 -8.62
CA PRO A 19 -1.95 -14.60 -7.59
C PRO A 19 -1.93 -15.18 -6.17
N VAL A 20 -2.72 -16.23 -5.92
CA VAL A 20 -2.78 -16.90 -4.61
C VAL A 20 -1.48 -17.62 -4.29
N SER A 21 -0.90 -18.39 -5.27
CA SER A 21 0.36 -19.08 -5.04
C SER A 21 1.52 -18.11 -4.77
N LEU A 22 1.56 -16.99 -5.48
CA LEU A 22 2.52 -15.91 -5.25
C LEU A 22 2.32 -15.26 -3.87
N MET A 23 1.08 -14.96 -3.49
CA MET A 23 0.77 -14.43 -2.16
C MET A 23 1.33 -15.33 -1.07
N LEU A 24 1.06 -16.63 -1.13
CA LEU A 24 1.56 -17.61 -0.16
C LEU A 24 3.09 -17.70 -0.14
N LYS A 25 3.73 -17.67 -1.31
CA LYS A 25 5.20 -17.71 -1.42
C LYS A 25 5.87 -16.46 -0.87
N LEU A 26 5.32 -15.27 -1.14
CA LEU A 26 5.95 -14.00 -0.83
C LEU A 26 5.68 -13.53 0.60
N THR A 27 4.48 -13.79 1.12
CA THR A 27 4.06 -13.25 2.41
C THR A 27 3.99 -14.31 3.51
N GLY A 28 3.74 -15.58 3.17
CA GLY A 28 3.47 -16.62 4.16
C GLY A 28 2.29 -16.23 5.05
N ALA A 29 2.54 -16.09 6.36
CA ALA A 29 1.58 -15.62 7.35
C ALA A 29 1.87 -14.18 7.82
N ALA A 30 2.55 -13.37 7.01
CA ALA A 30 2.88 -12.00 7.38
C ALA A 30 1.62 -11.15 7.51
N GLU A 31 1.56 -10.37 8.59
CA GLU A 31 0.54 -9.36 8.79
C GLU A 31 0.72 -8.18 7.83
N ASN A 32 -0.34 -7.39 7.64
CA ASN A 32 -0.33 -6.20 6.79
C ASN A 32 0.14 -6.48 5.35
N ALA A 33 -0.33 -7.60 4.79
CA ALA A 33 -0.19 -7.95 3.39
C ALA A 33 -1.56 -8.08 2.73
N PHE A 34 -1.63 -7.85 1.43
CA PHE A 34 -2.88 -7.96 0.68
C PHE A 34 -2.65 -8.52 -0.72
N VAL A 35 -3.70 -9.08 -1.30
CA VAL A 35 -3.80 -9.38 -2.72
C VAL A 35 -5.04 -8.70 -3.30
N LEU A 36 -4.86 -8.00 -4.42
CA LEU A 36 -5.93 -7.50 -5.27
C LEU A 36 -5.91 -8.32 -6.55
N GLU A 37 -6.90 -9.18 -6.70
CA GLU A 37 -7.03 -10.07 -7.84
C GLU A 37 -8.20 -9.63 -8.71
N SER A 38 -7.98 -9.54 -10.01
CA SER A 38 -9.04 -9.30 -10.97
C SER A 38 -9.46 -10.60 -11.65
N VAL A 39 -10.74 -10.94 -11.56
CA VAL A 39 -11.30 -12.23 -11.98
C VAL A 39 -11.81 -12.24 -13.42
N THR A 40 -12.07 -11.07 -14.01
CA THR A 40 -12.56 -10.97 -15.39
C THR A 40 -11.39 -10.93 -16.35
N GLY A 41 -11.11 -12.05 -17.02
CA GLY A 41 -10.05 -12.17 -17.99
C GLY A 41 -10.25 -11.27 -19.22
N GLY A 42 -9.18 -10.65 -19.66
CA GLY A 42 -9.09 -9.85 -20.88
C GLY A 42 -7.81 -9.04 -20.92
N ASP A 43 -7.39 -8.64 -22.13
CA ASP A 43 -6.13 -7.90 -22.35
C ASP A 43 -6.14 -6.50 -21.71
N VAL A 44 -7.31 -5.98 -21.38
CA VAL A 44 -7.49 -4.61 -20.87
C VAL A 44 -8.05 -4.57 -19.45
N ARG A 45 -9.02 -5.42 -19.13
CA ARG A 45 -9.61 -5.51 -17.78
C ARG A 45 -9.23 -6.86 -17.16
N GLY A 46 -8.76 -6.82 -15.92
CA GLY A 46 -8.38 -8.05 -15.22
C GLY A 46 -6.99 -8.57 -15.57
N ARG A 47 -6.15 -7.76 -16.21
CA ARG A 47 -4.81 -8.14 -16.62
C ARG A 47 -3.85 -8.28 -15.44
N TYR A 48 -3.95 -7.39 -14.46
CA TYR A 48 -3.00 -7.31 -13.36
C TYR A 48 -3.61 -7.80 -12.05
N SER A 49 -2.84 -8.61 -11.33
CA SER A 49 -3.05 -8.89 -9.91
C SER A 49 -1.92 -8.29 -9.11
N ILE A 50 -2.22 -7.73 -7.94
CA ILE A 50 -1.28 -6.94 -7.16
C ILE A 50 -1.19 -7.51 -5.76
N ILE A 51 0.03 -7.75 -5.29
CA ILE A 51 0.32 -8.18 -3.93
C ILE A 51 1.18 -7.12 -3.29
N GLY A 52 0.74 -6.57 -2.15
CA GLY A 52 1.52 -5.62 -1.37
C GLY A 52 1.89 -6.19 -0.02
N MET A 53 3.09 -5.86 0.46
CA MET A 53 3.61 -6.39 1.72
C MET A 53 4.61 -5.45 2.39
N LYS A 54 4.93 -5.75 3.65
CA LYS A 54 5.94 -5.04 4.46
C LYS A 54 5.73 -3.52 4.42
N PRO A 55 4.56 -3.00 4.82
CA PRO A 55 4.33 -1.57 4.76
C PRO A 55 5.33 -0.81 5.64
N ASP A 56 5.83 0.31 5.14
CA ASP A 56 6.66 1.24 5.89
C ASP A 56 5.80 2.30 6.61
N LEU A 57 4.54 2.46 6.16
CA LEU A 57 3.60 3.41 6.68
C LEU A 57 2.19 2.82 6.67
N ILE A 58 1.46 2.99 7.80
CA ILE A 58 0.03 2.66 7.90
C ILE A 58 -0.70 3.84 8.52
N TRP A 59 -1.67 4.37 7.79
CA TRP A 59 -2.64 5.34 8.29
C TRP A 59 -3.95 4.63 8.63
N ARG A 60 -4.59 5.01 9.74
CA ARG A 60 -5.91 4.51 10.13
C ARG A 60 -6.81 5.62 10.64
N CYS A 61 -8.12 5.43 10.47
CA CYS A 61 -9.15 6.31 11.00
C CYS A 61 -10.13 5.53 11.88
N ARG A 62 -10.53 6.12 12.99
CA ARG A 62 -11.62 5.64 13.86
C ARG A 62 -12.47 6.83 14.27
N GLY A 63 -13.73 6.88 13.83
CA GLY A 63 -14.59 8.04 14.03
C GLY A 63 -13.92 9.31 13.51
N GLU A 64 -13.77 10.30 14.37
CA GLU A 64 -13.16 11.60 14.04
C GLU A 64 -11.65 11.67 14.33
N THR A 65 -11.00 10.55 14.55
CA THR A 65 -9.57 10.51 14.87
C THR A 65 -8.77 9.74 13.83
N ALA A 66 -7.61 10.27 13.47
CA ALA A 66 -6.64 9.60 12.62
C ALA A 66 -5.36 9.30 13.38
N ALA A 67 -4.70 8.21 13.03
CA ALA A 67 -3.40 7.85 13.55
C ALA A 67 -2.51 7.30 12.44
N LEU A 68 -1.20 7.49 12.59
CA LEU A 68 -0.19 7.10 11.60
C LEU A 68 0.89 6.27 12.28
N ASN A 69 1.25 5.15 11.68
CA ASN A 69 2.39 4.35 12.06
C ASN A 69 3.47 4.46 10.96
N ARG A 70 4.59 5.10 11.25
CA ARG A 70 5.76 5.24 10.36
C ARG A 70 6.82 4.18 10.60
N ALA A 71 6.62 3.34 11.60
CA ALA A 71 7.49 2.22 11.94
C ALA A 71 6.87 0.86 11.62
N ALA A 72 5.81 0.82 10.80
CA ALA A 72 4.98 -0.36 10.55
C ALA A 72 5.76 -1.60 10.07
N ARG A 73 6.92 -1.39 9.46
CA ARG A 73 7.85 -2.47 9.06
C ARG A 73 8.44 -3.21 10.28
N TYR A 74 8.55 -2.53 11.42
CA TYR A 74 9.27 -3.02 12.61
C TYR A 74 8.38 -3.18 13.83
N ASP A 75 7.34 -2.35 13.93
CA ASP A 75 6.39 -2.32 15.04
C ASP A 75 4.99 -2.04 14.50
N ALA A 76 4.14 -3.05 14.50
CA ALA A 76 2.78 -2.97 13.97
C ALA A 76 1.87 -2.05 14.79
N ASP A 77 2.22 -1.77 16.05
CA ASP A 77 1.40 -1.02 17.00
C ASP A 77 1.89 0.41 17.27
N ALA A 78 3.00 0.83 16.68
CA ALA A 78 3.60 2.16 16.87
C ALA A 78 2.79 3.28 16.20
N PHE A 79 1.50 3.38 16.52
CA PHE A 79 0.64 4.43 16.01
C PHE A 79 0.74 5.70 16.85
N GLU A 80 0.92 6.82 16.17
CA GLU A 80 0.88 8.17 16.74
C GLU A 80 -0.37 8.88 16.26
N ASP A 81 -1.06 9.58 17.16
CA ASP A 81 -2.25 10.35 16.81
C ASP A 81 -1.90 11.52 15.88
N MET A 82 -2.72 11.70 14.84
CA MET A 82 -2.64 12.84 13.94
C MET A 82 -3.75 13.83 14.29
N PRO A 83 -3.44 14.97 14.95
CA PRO A 83 -4.48 15.94 15.31
C PRO A 83 -5.06 16.62 14.07
N GLY A 84 -6.36 16.95 14.13
CA GLY A 84 -7.09 17.64 13.07
C GLY A 84 -8.03 16.70 12.30
N ASP A 85 -8.59 17.19 11.21
CA ASP A 85 -9.55 16.47 10.38
C ASP A 85 -8.91 15.21 9.75
N PRO A 86 -9.51 14.02 9.90
CA PRO A 86 -8.95 12.77 9.36
C PRO A 86 -8.76 12.79 7.84
N LEU A 87 -9.67 13.42 7.09
CA LEU A 87 -9.56 13.50 5.64
C LEU A 87 -8.42 14.41 5.19
N ASP A 88 -8.15 15.49 5.93
CA ASP A 88 -6.98 16.33 5.67
C ASP A 88 -5.69 15.58 5.99
N ARG A 89 -5.66 14.83 7.09
CA ARG A 89 -4.51 13.96 7.41
C ARG A 89 -4.28 12.88 6.36
N LEU A 90 -5.35 12.29 5.81
CA LEU A 90 -5.22 11.36 4.69
C LEU A 90 -4.65 12.05 3.43
N ARG A 91 -5.08 13.28 3.14
CA ARG A 91 -4.53 14.07 2.01
C ARG A 91 -3.04 14.33 2.16
N ASP A 92 -2.58 14.62 3.39
CA ASP A 92 -1.16 14.78 3.68
C ASP A 92 -0.39 13.49 3.40
N VAL A 93 -0.89 12.35 3.87
CA VAL A 93 -0.28 11.03 3.63
C VAL A 93 -0.26 10.68 2.14
N ILE A 94 -1.32 11.00 1.40
CA ILE A 94 -1.34 10.83 -0.07
C ILE A 94 -0.28 11.70 -0.73
N ALA A 95 -0.14 12.95 -0.29
CA ALA A 95 0.81 13.89 -0.88
C ALA A 95 2.27 13.43 -0.66
N GLU A 96 2.61 12.98 0.55
CA GLU A 96 3.96 12.48 0.86
C GLU A 96 4.27 11.12 0.20
N SER A 97 3.23 10.37 -0.18
CA SER A 97 3.38 9.06 -0.83
C SER A 97 3.39 9.14 -2.36
N ARG A 98 3.50 10.35 -2.92
CA ARG A 98 3.63 10.53 -4.37
C ARG A 98 5.02 10.12 -4.85
N ILE A 99 5.04 9.34 -5.93
CA ILE A 99 6.26 8.91 -6.58
C ILE A 99 6.03 8.82 -8.08
N THR A 100 7.03 9.18 -8.87
CA THR A 100 6.97 9.05 -10.33
C THR A 100 7.31 7.61 -10.71
N LEU A 101 6.40 6.96 -11.42
CA LEU A 101 6.61 5.62 -11.94
C LEU A 101 7.27 5.67 -13.33
N PRO A 102 8.17 4.73 -13.64
CA PRO A 102 8.58 4.46 -15.02
C PRO A 102 7.38 4.15 -15.92
N ASP A 103 7.42 4.59 -17.19
CA ASP A 103 6.32 4.46 -18.15
C ASP A 103 5.91 3.00 -18.43
N ASP A 104 6.79 2.07 -18.21
CA ASP A 104 6.60 0.63 -18.43
C ASP A 104 6.03 -0.12 -17.22
N LEU A 105 5.76 0.59 -16.12
CA LEU A 105 5.08 0.06 -14.93
C LEU A 105 3.61 0.48 -14.90
N PRO A 106 2.70 -0.41 -14.46
CA PRO A 106 1.31 -0.03 -14.24
C PRO A 106 1.19 0.96 -13.06
N GLN A 107 0.16 1.82 -13.10
CA GLN A 107 -0.07 2.84 -12.07
C GLN A 107 -0.19 2.27 -10.65
N ALA A 108 -0.64 1.03 -10.52
CA ALA A 108 -0.76 0.33 -9.25
C ALA A 108 0.55 -0.33 -8.77
N ALA A 109 1.70 0.00 -9.38
CA ALA A 109 3.00 -0.52 -8.93
C ALA A 109 3.52 0.13 -7.65
N ALA A 110 3.00 1.29 -7.25
CA ALA A 110 3.28 1.93 -5.97
C ALA A 110 2.13 2.85 -5.55
N GLY A 111 2.04 3.18 -4.28
CA GLY A 111 1.01 4.07 -3.73
C GLY A 111 0.48 3.60 -2.38
N LEU A 112 -0.71 4.07 -2.05
CA LEU A 112 -1.45 3.67 -0.86
C LEU A 112 -2.53 2.66 -1.23
N PHE A 113 -2.64 1.60 -0.44
CA PHE A 113 -3.60 0.53 -0.61
C PHE A 113 -4.35 0.29 0.69
N GLY A 114 -5.63 0.00 0.60
CA GLY A 114 -6.42 -0.24 1.79
C GLY A 114 -7.91 -0.14 1.52
N TYR A 115 -8.65 0.26 2.55
CA TYR A 115 -10.09 0.46 2.44
C TYR A 115 -10.52 1.75 3.14
N LEU A 116 -11.58 2.32 2.61
CA LEU A 116 -12.40 3.34 3.24
C LEU A 116 -13.77 2.69 3.47
N GLY A 117 -14.11 2.41 4.73
CA GLY A 117 -15.37 1.80 5.10
C GLY A 117 -16.54 2.75 4.89
N TYR A 118 -17.76 2.20 4.97
CA TYR A 118 -18.98 2.98 4.74
C TYR A 118 -19.10 4.18 5.71
N ASP A 119 -18.74 3.97 6.98
CA ASP A 119 -18.90 5.00 8.02
C ASP A 119 -17.95 6.20 7.87
N MET A 120 -16.96 6.15 6.97
CA MET A 120 -16.17 7.33 6.57
C MET A 120 -17.03 8.46 6.01
N ILE A 121 -18.23 8.16 5.50
CA ILE A 121 -19.19 9.19 5.06
C ILE A 121 -19.58 10.14 6.19
N ARG A 122 -19.52 9.69 7.45
CA ARG A 122 -19.86 10.50 8.63
C ARG A 122 -18.94 11.67 8.87
N LEU A 123 -17.76 11.67 8.26
CA LEU A 123 -16.84 12.81 8.28
C LEU A 123 -17.29 13.97 7.38
N VAL A 124 -18.24 13.72 6.46
CA VAL A 124 -18.75 14.73 5.51
C VAL A 124 -20.26 14.90 5.56
N GLU A 125 -20.98 13.89 6.07
CA GLU A 125 -22.44 13.87 6.10
C GLU A 125 -22.96 13.54 7.51
N HIS A 126 -23.98 14.25 7.97
CA HIS A 126 -24.64 13.92 9.22
C HIS A 126 -25.63 12.76 9.04
N LEU A 127 -25.25 11.57 9.51
CA LEU A 127 -26.12 10.40 9.53
C LEU A 127 -26.71 10.21 10.93
N PRO A 128 -28.05 10.22 11.09
CA PRO A 128 -28.71 10.30 12.40
C PRO A 128 -28.62 9.02 13.23
N HIS A 129 -28.35 7.87 12.62
CA HIS A 129 -28.33 6.57 13.28
C HIS A 129 -26.94 5.96 13.23
N VAL A 130 -26.46 5.50 14.39
CA VAL A 130 -25.21 4.75 14.51
C VAL A 130 -25.57 3.33 14.90
N ASN A 131 -25.27 2.36 14.05
CA ASN A 131 -25.43 0.95 14.36
C ASN A 131 -24.34 0.50 15.34
N PRO A 132 -24.58 -0.53 16.17
CA PRO A 132 -23.54 -1.14 16.98
C PRO A 132 -22.39 -1.66 16.10
N ASP A 133 -21.16 -1.39 16.52
CA ASP A 133 -19.94 -1.94 15.90
C ASP A 133 -19.36 -3.05 16.78
N PRO A 134 -19.78 -4.32 16.60
CA PRO A 134 -19.31 -5.42 17.42
C PRO A 134 -17.88 -5.86 17.09
N LEU A 135 -17.34 -5.47 15.94
CA LEU A 135 -16.01 -5.86 15.49
C LEU A 135 -14.93 -4.86 15.92
N GLY A 136 -15.31 -3.59 16.13
CA GLY A 136 -14.39 -2.52 16.51
C GLY A 136 -13.26 -2.31 15.50
N LEU A 137 -13.51 -2.54 14.21
CA LEU A 137 -12.53 -2.32 13.16
C LEU A 137 -12.32 -0.82 12.91
N PRO A 138 -11.15 -0.39 12.41
CA PRO A 138 -11.00 0.97 11.91
C PRO A 138 -11.99 1.27 10.79
N ASP A 139 -12.51 2.51 10.75
CA ASP A 139 -13.37 2.95 9.65
C ASP A 139 -12.60 3.03 8.33
N ALA A 140 -11.31 3.27 8.41
CA ALA A 140 -10.42 3.21 7.26
C ALA A 140 -9.01 2.78 7.67
N VAL A 141 -8.35 2.09 6.76
CA VAL A 141 -6.92 1.77 6.83
C VAL A 141 -6.31 1.94 5.45
N MET A 142 -5.21 2.69 5.37
CA MET A 142 -4.39 2.84 4.17
C MET A 142 -2.94 2.50 4.51
N MET A 143 -2.35 1.61 3.75
CA MET A 143 -0.94 1.22 3.94
C MET A 143 -0.11 1.55 2.70
N ARG A 144 1.13 1.92 2.92
CA ARG A 144 2.15 2.10 1.88
C ARG A 144 3.09 0.90 1.90
N PRO A 145 2.90 -0.09 0.99
CA PRO A 145 3.78 -1.25 0.94
C PRO A 145 5.19 -0.85 0.52
N SER A 146 6.20 -1.43 1.15
CA SER A 146 7.59 -1.27 0.71
C SER A 146 7.95 -2.25 -0.41
N VAL A 147 7.14 -3.27 -0.62
CA VAL A 147 7.25 -4.21 -1.74
C VAL A 147 5.89 -4.45 -2.37
N VAL A 148 5.83 -4.28 -3.68
CA VAL A 148 4.63 -4.57 -4.49
C VAL A 148 5.02 -5.57 -5.58
N ALA A 149 4.33 -6.71 -5.64
CA ALA A 149 4.44 -7.66 -6.73
C ALA A 149 3.25 -7.48 -7.68
N VAL A 150 3.51 -7.16 -8.94
CA VAL A 150 2.50 -7.00 -9.98
C VAL A 150 2.60 -8.17 -10.95
N LEU A 151 1.62 -9.07 -10.89
CA LEU A 151 1.49 -10.19 -11.82
C LEU A 151 0.73 -9.74 -13.06
N ASP A 152 1.38 -9.85 -14.22
CA ASP A 152 0.76 -9.64 -15.54
C ASP A 152 0.28 -11.00 -16.08
N GLY A 153 -1.02 -11.26 -15.97
CA GLY A 153 -1.62 -12.53 -16.42
C GLY A 153 -1.59 -12.75 -17.94
N VAL A 154 -1.34 -11.70 -18.74
CA VAL A 154 -1.19 -11.81 -20.20
C VAL A 154 0.23 -12.21 -20.58
N LYS A 155 1.23 -11.64 -19.89
CA LYS A 155 2.64 -11.92 -20.17
C LYS A 155 3.20 -13.12 -19.43
N GLY A 156 2.53 -13.58 -18.36
CA GLY A 156 3.08 -14.60 -17.46
C GLY A 156 4.32 -14.10 -16.71
N GLU A 157 4.36 -12.82 -16.37
CA GLU A 157 5.48 -12.18 -15.68
C GLU A 157 5.02 -11.58 -14.36
N VAL A 158 5.89 -11.60 -13.37
CA VAL A 158 5.75 -10.81 -12.15
C VAL A 158 6.82 -9.72 -12.11
N THR A 159 6.39 -8.49 -11.87
CA THR A 159 7.28 -7.36 -11.61
C THR A 159 7.29 -7.10 -10.10
N ILE A 160 8.44 -7.24 -9.47
CA ILE A 160 8.66 -6.89 -8.08
C ILE A 160 9.13 -5.44 -8.05
N VAL A 161 8.42 -4.60 -7.32
CA VAL A 161 8.65 -3.15 -7.23
C VAL A 161 8.90 -2.77 -5.78
N SER A 162 9.95 -2.03 -5.52
CA SER A 162 10.30 -1.49 -4.22
C SER A 162 10.57 0.00 -4.33
N PRO A 163 9.69 0.87 -3.79
CA PRO A 163 9.93 2.29 -3.74
C PRO A 163 11.07 2.62 -2.76
N ALA A 164 12.04 3.40 -3.21
CA ALA A 164 13.10 3.98 -2.37
C ALA A 164 12.68 5.40 -1.98
N TRP A 165 12.18 5.55 -0.75
CA TRP A 165 11.78 6.84 -0.20
C TRP A 165 13.00 7.57 0.35
N VAL A 166 13.13 8.85 0.00
CA VAL A 166 14.14 9.71 0.59
C VAL A 166 13.65 10.19 1.95
N SER A 167 14.39 9.90 2.99
CA SER A 167 14.15 10.39 4.34
C SER A 167 15.26 11.33 4.79
N GLU A 168 14.93 12.25 5.70
CA GLU A 168 15.90 13.19 6.24
C GLU A 168 17.05 12.43 6.93
N GLY A 169 18.28 12.79 6.60
CA GLY A 169 19.49 12.15 7.15
C GLY A 169 19.89 10.81 6.49
N GLN A 170 19.09 10.27 5.58
CA GLN A 170 19.42 9.05 4.84
C GLN A 170 20.17 9.37 3.54
N THR A 171 21.25 8.64 3.27
CA THR A 171 21.93 8.77 1.98
C THR A 171 21.17 8.02 0.88
N ALA A 172 21.27 8.50 -0.38
CA ALA A 172 20.66 7.83 -1.53
C ALA A 172 21.12 6.36 -1.67
N ARG A 173 22.38 6.07 -1.32
CA ARG A 173 22.92 4.71 -1.33
C ARG A 173 22.26 3.81 -0.27
N ALA A 174 21.99 4.34 0.92
CA ALA A 174 21.31 3.59 1.98
C ALA A 174 19.83 3.34 1.63
N ALA A 175 19.14 4.35 1.07
CA ALA A 175 17.76 4.20 0.60
C ALA A 175 17.65 3.14 -0.52
N TYR A 176 18.59 3.16 -1.48
CA TYR A 176 18.64 2.16 -2.54
C TYR A 176 18.93 0.75 -1.99
N ALA A 177 19.91 0.60 -1.09
CA ALA A 177 20.22 -0.70 -0.50
C ALA A 177 19.01 -1.29 0.23
N GLN A 178 18.28 -0.47 0.99
CA GLN A 178 17.07 -0.88 1.69
C GLN A 178 15.95 -1.31 0.73
N ALA A 179 15.81 -0.64 -0.42
CA ALA A 179 14.81 -0.99 -1.42
C ALA A 179 15.20 -2.23 -2.24
N ALA A 180 16.48 -2.58 -2.31
CA ALA A 180 16.98 -3.73 -3.07
C ALA A 180 17.06 -5.04 -2.25
N GLU A 181 16.87 -4.99 -0.91
CA GLU A 181 16.73 -6.14 0.00
C GLU A 181 15.35 -6.78 -0.06
#